data_9af7ae335f5750ce27204daeb0840917
#
_entry.id   9af7ae335f5750ce27204daeb0840917
#
_cell.length_a   1.000
_cell.length_b   1.000
_cell.length_c   1.000
_cell.angle_alpha   90.00
_cell.angle_beta   90.00
_cell.angle_gamma   90.00
#
_symmetry.space_group_name_H-M   'P 1'
#
loop_
_entity.id
_entity.type
_entity.pdbx_description
1 polymer ?
#
loop_
_entity_poly.entity_id
_entity_poly.type
_entity_poly.pdbx_seq_one_letter_code
_entity_poly.pdbx_strand_id
1 'polypeptide(L)'
;EGVKVMDAVFRCGNGEKCTDNFHHFGLAAIIDIQTGIVVTPAIDKLNQKYYIHPRTKEQIVGFKIPSWTKIINTVKKAALVKPNIRFIGWDVAVQENGRICIIEGNCTADPDITQMPDQIGKWPKYREVIFER
;
A
#
# COMPACT_ATOMS: atom_id res chain seq x y z
N GLU A 1 18.47 -6.74 -13.89
CA GLU A 1 17.55 -7.06 -12.78
C GLU A 1 16.38 -6.10 -12.81
N GLY A 2 15.16 -6.64 -12.83
CA GLY A 2 13.94 -5.83 -12.90
C GLY A 2 13.46 -5.37 -11.52
N VAL A 3 12.61 -4.34 -11.50
CA VAL A 3 11.96 -3.88 -10.28
C VAL A 3 10.81 -4.83 -9.91
N LYS A 4 10.83 -5.33 -8.67
CA LYS A 4 9.77 -6.19 -8.11
C LYS A 4 8.92 -5.38 -7.13
N VAL A 5 7.62 -5.40 -7.29
CA VAL A 5 6.68 -4.88 -6.29
C VAL A 5 6.50 -5.96 -5.23
N MET A 6 6.84 -5.63 -4.00
CA MET A 6 6.82 -6.59 -2.89
C MET A 6 5.46 -6.66 -2.20
N ASP A 7 4.90 -5.52 -1.86
CA ASP A 7 3.61 -5.41 -1.20
C ASP A 7 2.85 -4.18 -1.70
N ALA A 8 1.55 -4.19 -1.54
CA ALA A 8 0.69 -3.05 -1.83
C ALA A 8 -0.39 -2.92 -0.76
N VAL A 9 -0.59 -1.70 -0.30
CA VAL A 9 -1.51 -1.38 0.78
C VAL A 9 -2.43 -0.26 0.36
N PHE A 10 -3.72 -0.46 0.56
CA PHE A 10 -4.72 0.59 0.44
C PHE A 10 -4.78 1.35 1.77
N ARG A 11 -4.68 2.68 1.70
CA ARG A 11 -4.79 3.56 2.85
C ARG A 11 -5.95 4.53 2.65
N CYS A 12 -6.71 4.77 3.69
CA CYS A 12 -7.73 5.81 3.71
C CYS A 12 -7.90 6.37 5.12
N GLY A 13 -8.47 7.58 5.21
CA GLY A 13 -8.87 8.14 6.49
C GLY A 13 -10.05 7.35 7.08
N ASN A 14 -10.23 7.44 8.40
CA ASN A 14 -11.40 6.84 9.08
C ASN A 14 -12.68 7.68 8.94
N GLY A 15 -12.57 8.86 8.34
CA GLY A 15 -13.66 9.82 8.16
C GLY A 15 -13.86 10.82 9.29
N GLU A 16 -13.11 10.71 10.38
CA GLU A 16 -13.13 11.67 11.50
C GLU A 16 -12.07 12.76 11.37
N LYS A 17 -10.95 12.45 10.72
CA LYS A 17 -9.82 13.36 10.50
C LYS A 17 -9.49 13.44 9.01
N CYS A 18 -8.89 14.56 8.61
CA CYS A 18 -8.46 14.81 7.23
C CYS A 18 -7.15 14.08 6.85
N THR A 19 -6.74 13.05 7.59
CA THR A 19 -5.51 12.31 7.34
C THR A 19 -5.79 10.81 7.19
N ASP A 20 -5.04 10.19 6.29
CA ASP A 20 -5.00 8.73 6.10
C ASP A 20 -3.84 8.06 6.84
N ASN A 21 -3.05 8.83 7.61
CA ASN A 21 -1.89 8.31 8.33
C ASN A 21 -2.33 7.23 9.32
N PHE A 22 -1.78 6.02 9.16
CA PHE A 22 -2.10 4.85 9.97
C PHE A 22 -1.90 5.09 11.47
N HIS A 23 -0.81 5.77 11.86
CA HIS A 23 -0.53 6.11 13.26
C HIS A 23 -1.45 7.18 13.85
N HIS A 24 -2.25 7.86 13.02
CA HIS A 24 -3.29 8.81 13.39
C HIS A 24 -4.71 8.27 13.15
N PHE A 25 -4.92 6.96 13.37
CA PHE A 25 -6.17 6.25 13.13
C PHE A 25 -6.63 6.17 11.67
N GLY A 26 -5.72 6.34 10.73
CA GLY A 26 -5.98 5.93 9.35
C GLY A 26 -6.16 4.42 9.26
N LEU A 27 -6.80 3.99 8.18
CA LEU A 27 -7.11 2.59 7.90
C LEU A 27 -6.15 2.04 6.84
N ALA A 28 -5.77 0.78 7.00
CA ALA A 28 -4.89 0.07 6.05
C ALA A 28 -5.43 -1.32 5.73
N ALA A 29 -5.40 -1.69 4.46
CA ALA A 29 -5.81 -3.00 3.96
C ALA A 29 -4.84 -3.48 2.88
N ILE A 30 -4.67 -4.80 2.75
CA ILE A 30 -3.78 -5.39 1.75
C ILE A 30 -4.46 -5.39 0.37
N ILE A 31 -3.70 -5.06 -0.64
CA ILE A 31 -4.08 -5.15 -2.05
C ILE A 31 -3.37 -6.37 -2.66
N ASP A 32 -4.11 -7.18 -3.41
CA ASP A 32 -3.49 -8.17 -4.29
C ASP A 32 -2.76 -7.46 -5.43
N ILE A 33 -1.45 -7.66 -5.51
CA ILE A 33 -0.58 -6.98 -6.48
C ILE A 33 -0.97 -7.31 -7.92
N GLN A 34 -1.44 -8.51 -8.19
CA GLN A 34 -1.78 -8.95 -9.55
C GLN A 34 -3.07 -8.31 -10.05
N THR A 35 -4.06 -8.18 -9.18
CA THR A 35 -5.41 -7.74 -9.57
C THR A 35 -5.71 -6.28 -9.21
N GLY A 36 -5.01 -5.71 -8.23
CA GLY A 36 -5.34 -4.40 -7.67
C GLY A 36 -6.59 -4.38 -6.80
N ILE A 37 -7.02 -5.55 -6.32
CA ILE A 37 -8.21 -5.70 -5.48
C ILE A 37 -7.80 -5.77 -4.01
N VAL A 38 -8.51 -5.06 -3.15
CA VAL A 38 -8.33 -5.14 -1.70
C VAL A 38 -8.86 -6.48 -1.20
N VAL A 39 -8.01 -7.26 -0.53
CA VAL A 39 -8.30 -8.66 -0.15
C VAL A 39 -8.44 -8.87 1.35
N THR A 40 -8.14 -7.87 2.17
CA THR A 40 -8.34 -7.93 3.62
C THR A 40 -9.31 -6.86 4.09
N PRO A 41 -9.97 -7.01 5.25
CA PRO A 41 -10.55 -5.87 5.93
C PRO A 41 -9.46 -4.83 6.22
N ALA A 42 -9.83 -3.57 6.33
CA ALA A 42 -8.93 -2.54 6.81
C ALA A 42 -8.78 -2.65 8.33
N ILE A 43 -7.63 -2.26 8.83
CA ILE A 43 -7.38 -2.15 10.27
C ILE A 43 -6.88 -0.76 10.63
N ASP A 44 -7.10 -0.35 11.86
CA ASP A 44 -6.45 0.81 12.48
C ASP A 44 -5.25 0.38 13.35
N LYS A 45 -4.58 1.35 13.95
CA LYS A 45 -3.43 1.11 14.83
C LYS A 45 -3.74 0.31 16.11
N LEU A 46 -5.00 0.19 16.47
CA LEU A 46 -5.46 -0.63 17.59
C LEU A 46 -5.89 -2.04 17.15
N ASN A 47 -5.63 -2.37 15.88
CA ASN A 47 -5.98 -3.67 15.28
C ASN A 47 -7.50 -3.92 15.19
N GLN A 48 -8.32 -2.87 15.23
CA GLN A 48 -9.74 -2.97 14.98
C GLN A 48 -9.99 -3.18 13.48
N LYS A 49 -10.85 -4.13 13.14
CA LYS A 49 -11.15 -4.52 11.75
C LYS A 49 -12.37 -3.78 11.22
N TYR A 50 -12.26 -3.34 9.96
CA TYR A 50 -13.32 -2.65 9.23
C TYR A 50 -13.53 -3.32 7.87
N TYR A 51 -14.65 -4.02 7.72
CA TYR A 51 -15.07 -4.60 6.43
C TYR A 51 -15.76 -3.56 5.55
N ILE A 52 -16.35 -2.57 6.19
CA ILE A 52 -17.07 -1.43 5.60
C ILE A 52 -16.46 -0.16 6.17
N HIS A 53 -16.25 0.83 5.33
CA HIS A 53 -15.74 2.12 5.78
C HIS A 53 -16.68 2.78 6.80
N PRO A 54 -16.20 3.20 7.97
CA PRO A 54 -17.04 3.61 9.08
C PRO A 54 -17.96 4.80 8.78
N ARG A 55 -17.50 5.72 7.91
CA ARG A 55 -18.27 6.92 7.54
C ARG A 55 -19.03 6.75 6.23
N THR A 56 -18.36 6.37 5.14
CA THR A 56 -18.97 6.30 3.80
C THR A 56 -19.87 5.09 3.61
N LYS A 57 -19.72 4.07 4.45
CA LYS A 57 -20.42 2.78 4.37
C LYS A 57 -20.10 1.96 3.12
N GLU A 58 -19.07 2.35 2.39
CA GLU A 58 -18.59 1.61 1.23
C GLU A 58 -17.84 0.36 1.66
N GLN A 59 -17.95 -0.70 0.87
CA GLN A 59 -17.28 -1.97 1.12
C GLN A 59 -15.79 -1.84 0.83
N ILE A 60 -14.95 -2.30 1.78
CA ILE A 60 -13.49 -2.27 1.68
C ILE A 60 -12.96 -3.51 0.98
N VAL A 61 -13.30 -4.69 1.50
CA VAL A 61 -12.89 -5.96 0.85
C VAL A 61 -13.54 -6.07 -0.51
N GLY A 62 -12.73 -6.31 -1.53
CA GLY A 62 -13.18 -6.36 -2.92
C GLY A 62 -13.14 -5.02 -3.63
N PHE A 63 -12.79 -3.92 -2.94
CA PHE A 63 -12.60 -2.63 -3.59
C PHE A 63 -11.47 -2.71 -4.62
N LYS A 64 -11.75 -2.29 -5.84
CA LYS A 64 -10.80 -2.29 -6.94
C LYS A 64 -10.10 -0.94 -7.04
N ILE A 65 -8.79 -0.93 -6.88
CA ILE A 65 -7.99 0.28 -7.01
C ILE A 65 -8.03 0.76 -8.47
N PRO A 66 -8.45 2.01 -8.71
CA PRO A 66 -8.52 2.54 -10.08
C PRO A 66 -7.11 2.66 -10.68
N SER A 67 -7.02 2.47 -12.01
CA SER A 67 -5.77 2.64 -12.76
C SER A 67 -4.60 1.78 -12.26
N TRP A 68 -4.85 0.59 -11.74
CA TRP A 68 -3.86 -0.26 -11.08
C TRP A 68 -2.61 -0.51 -11.93
N THR A 69 -2.77 -0.89 -13.19
CA THR A 69 -1.64 -1.13 -14.10
C THR A 69 -0.78 0.12 -14.28
N LYS A 70 -1.40 1.32 -14.33
CA LYS A 70 -0.65 2.58 -14.41
C LYS A 70 0.14 2.84 -13.13
N ILE A 71 -0.43 2.54 -11.96
CA ILE A 71 0.26 2.67 -10.66
C ILE A 71 1.52 1.80 -10.68
N ILE A 72 1.39 0.50 -10.97
CA ILE A 72 2.50 -0.44 -11.00
C ILE A 72 3.60 0.02 -11.97
N ASN A 73 3.24 0.44 -13.16
CA ASN A 73 4.21 0.93 -14.15
C ASN A 73 4.90 2.22 -13.70
N THR A 74 4.18 3.11 -13.05
CA THR A 74 4.72 4.38 -12.54
C THR A 74 5.75 4.15 -11.45
N VAL A 75 5.44 3.34 -10.44
CA VAL A 75 6.39 3.07 -9.33
C VAL A 75 7.61 2.29 -9.80
N LYS A 76 7.45 1.36 -10.75
CA LYS A 76 8.58 0.64 -11.36
C LYS A 76 9.53 1.58 -12.11
N LYS A 77 8.99 2.51 -12.89
CA LYS A 77 9.79 3.54 -13.58
C LYS A 77 10.48 4.47 -12.59
N ALA A 78 9.78 4.93 -11.56
CA ALA A 78 10.34 5.79 -10.52
C ALA A 78 11.50 5.13 -9.79
N ALA A 79 11.40 3.84 -9.47
CA ALA A 79 12.46 3.09 -8.80
C ALA A 79 13.75 3.01 -9.62
N LEU A 80 13.67 3.03 -10.94
CA LEU A 80 14.84 3.00 -11.83
C LEU A 80 15.60 4.35 -11.93
N VAL A 81 15.02 5.45 -11.45
CA VAL A 81 15.68 6.76 -11.44
C VAL A 81 16.88 6.77 -10.47
N LYS A 82 16.80 5.99 -9.39
CA LYS A 82 17.88 5.86 -8.40
C LYS A 82 18.17 4.37 -8.12
N PRO A 83 18.80 3.67 -9.05
CA PRO A 83 18.98 2.21 -8.96
C PRO A 83 19.80 1.74 -7.76
N ASN A 84 20.59 2.64 -7.14
CA ASN A 84 21.35 2.34 -5.93
C ASN A 84 20.45 2.21 -4.68
N ILE A 85 19.23 2.74 -4.71
CA ILE A 85 18.27 2.56 -3.65
C ILE A 85 17.46 1.30 -3.97
N ARG A 86 17.78 0.21 -3.28
CA ARG A 86 17.23 -1.11 -3.60
C ARG A 86 15.86 -1.39 -2.99
N PHE A 87 15.45 -0.61 -2.02
CA PHE A 87 14.14 -0.73 -1.35
C PHE A 87 13.51 0.65 -1.18
N ILE A 88 12.28 0.82 -1.64
CA ILE A 88 11.53 2.07 -1.52
C ILE A 88 10.07 1.75 -1.25
N GLY A 89 9.50 2.36 -0.21
CA GLY A 89 8.06 2.47 -0.03
C GLY A 89 7.55 3.73 -0.76
N TRP A 90 6.62 3.56 -1.68
CA TRP A 90 6.03 4.64 -2.45
C TRP A 90 4.65 5.01 -1.92
N ASP A 91 4.45 6.28 -1.59
CA ASP A 91 3.12 6.84 -1.36
C ASP A 91 2.56 7.37 -2.67
N VAL A 92 1.43 6.79 -3.09
CA VAL A 92 0.82 7.03 -4.39
C VAL A 92 -0.63 7.41 -4.23
N ALA A 93 -1.05 8.46 -4.92
CA ALA A 93 -2.46 8.86 -5.04
C ALA A 93 -2.93 8.78 -6.50
N VAL A 94 -4.21 8.45 -6.67
CA VAL A 94 -4.90 8.52 -7.96
C VAL A 94 -5.82 9.73 -7.95
N GLN A 95 -5.61 10.64 -8.89
CA GLN A 95 -6.46 11.82 -9.05
C GLN A 95 -7.78 11.45 -9.73
N GLU A 96 -8.80 12.28 -9.60
CA GLU A 96 -10.11 12.08 -10.23
C GLU A 96 -10.04 11.89 -11.76
N ASN A 97 -9.10 12.55 -12.41
CA ASN A 97 -8.83 12.40 -13.84
C ASN A 97 -8.04 11.13 -14.22
N GLY A 98 -7.77 10.25 -13.25
CA GLY A 98 -7.00 9.01 -13.45
C GLY A 98 -5.48 9.19 -13.54
N ARG A 99 -4.95 10.39 -13.26
CA ARG A 99 -3.50 10.62 -13.19
C ARG A 99 -2.93 10.02 -11.92
N ILE A 100 -1.76 9.41 -12.04
CA ILE A 100 -1.02 8.88 -10.90
C ILE A 100 -0.08 9.96 -10.38
N CYS A 101 -0.15 10.20 -9.07
CA CYS A 101 0.71 11.13 -8.36
C CYS A 101 1.54 10.35 -7.33
N ILE A 102 2.86 10.42 -7.46
CA ILE A 102 3.76 9.97 -6.39
C ILE A 102 3.90 11.12 -5.41
N ILE A 103 3.49 10.89 -4.16
CA ILE A 103 3.56 11.88 -3.09
C ILE A 103 4.95 11.89 -2.48
N GLU A 104 5.45 10.69 -2.13
CA GLU A 104 6.82 10.53 -1.64
C GLU A 104 7.37 9.12 -1.89
N GLY A 105 8.69 8.99 -1.81
CA GLY A 105 9.40 7.72 -1.76
C GLY A 105 10.24 7.65 -0.49
N ASN A 106 10.08 6.60 0.30
CA ASN A 106 10.76 6.39 1.56
C ASN A 106 11.63 5.14 1.51
N CYS A 107 12.96 5.31 1.62
CA CYS A 107 13.92 4.20 1.64
C CYS A 107 13.99 3.46 3.00
N THR A 108 13.35 4.01 4.02
CA THR A 108 13.21 3.41 5.36
C THR A 108 11.74 3.17 5.71
N ALA A 109 10.94 2.76 4.73
CA ALA A 109 9.51 2.53 4.94
C ALA A 109 9.27 1.51 6.05
N ASP A 110 8.32 1.86 6.94
CA ASP A 110 7.95 1.01 8.07
C ASP A 110 7.17 -0.22 7.59
N PRO A 111 7.54 -1.43 8.04
CA PRO A 111 6.84 -2.65 7.65
C PRO A 111 5.48 -2.85 8.30
N ASP A 112 5.10 -2.11 9.31
CA ASP A 112 3.86 -2.26 10.08
C ASP A 112 2.65 -2.37 9.17
N ILE A 113 2.48 -1.37 8.32
CA ILE A 113 1.34 -1.24 7.43
C ILE A 113 1.18 -2.41 6.45
N THR A 114 2.27 -3.11 6.15
CA THR A 114 2.25 -4.29 5.26
C THR A 114 1.96 -5.59 6.01
N GLN A 115 2.21 -5.63 7.31
CA GLN A 115 2.11 -6.84 8.14
C GLN A 115 0.85 -6.90 8.99
N MET A 116 0.38 -5.75 9.49
CA MET A 116 -0.74 -5.70 10.41
C MET A 116 -2.09 -6.10 9.77
N PRO A 117 -2.44 -5.72 8.53
CA PRO A 117 -3.76 -6.04 7.99
C PRO A 117 -4.04 -7.55 7.86
N ASP A 118 -3.05 -8.35 7.52
CA ASP A 118 -3.18 -9.81 7.39
C ASP A 118 -2.53 -10.59 8.55
N GLN A 119 -1.89 -9.90 9.49
CA GLN A 119 -1.17 -10.49 10.64
C GLN A 119 -0.07 -11.48 10.22
N ILE A 120 0.54 -11.25 9.06
CA ILE A 120 1.60 -12.10 8.51
C ILE A 120 2.91 -11.33 8.47
N GLY A 121 3.93 -11.86 9.14
CA GLY A 121 5.29 -11.31 9.07
C GLY A 121 5.88 -11.45 7.67
N LYS A 122 6.42 -10.37 7.11
CA LYS A 122 6.92 -10.33 5.72
C LYS A 122 8.41 -10.67 5.59
N TRP A 123 9.12 -10.86 6.69
CA TRP A 123 10.55 -11.15 6.67
C TRP A 123 10.95 -12.33 5.76
N PRO A 124 10.28 -13.49 5.77
CA PRO A 124 10.64 -14.59 4.87
C PRO A 124 10.65 -14.17 3.39
N LYS A 125 9.65 -13.41 2.98
CA LYS A 125 9.50 -12.88 1.61
C LYS A 125 10.58 -11.85 1.24
N TYR A 126 10.88 -10.93 2.17
CA TYR A 126 11.89 -9.89 1.93
C TYR A 126 13.30 -10.45 1.96
N ARG A 127 13.57 -11.39 2.85
CA ARG A 127 14.86 -12.05 2.98
C ARG A 127 15.33 -12.69 1.68
N GLU A 128 14.45 -13.35 0.95
CA GLU A 128 14.76 -13.96 -0.34
C GLU A 128 15.30 -12.94 -1.33
N VAL A 129 14.66 -11.76 -1.42
CA VAL A 129 15.10 -10.70 -2.35
C VAL A 129 16.36 -9.99 -1.88
N ILE A 130 16.54 -9.82 -0.57
CA ILE A 130 17.71 -9.11 0.00
C ILE A 130 18.99 -9.94 -0.17
N PHE A 131 18.91 -11.26 0.00
CA PHE A 131 20.07 -12.15 -0.02
C PHE A 131 20.24 -12.93 -1.33
N GLU A 132 19.30 -12.88 -2.26
CA GLU A 132 19.52 -13.31 -3.64
C GLU A 132 20.53 -12.36 -4.32
N ARG A 133 21.75 -12.84 -4.53
CA ARG A 133 22.80 -12.14 -5.27
C ARG A 133 22.94 -12.74 -6.67
#